data_302f42920abab32588979925166a8dff
#
_entry.id   302f42920abab32588979925166a8dff
#
_cell.length_a   1.000
_cell.length_b   1.000
_cell.length_c   1.000
_cell.angle_alpha   90.00
_cell.angle_beta   90.00
_cell.angle_gamma   90.00
#
_symmetry.space_group_name_H-M   'P 1'
#
loop_
_entity.id
_entity.type
_entity.pdbx_description
1 polymer ?
#
loop_
_entity_poly.entity_id
_entity_poly.type
_entity_poly.pdbx_seq_one_letter_code
_entity_poly.pdbx_strand_id
1 'polypeptide(L)'
;PGQGQPPGIQVGFCEIEMDTDTGKYEILDYAMVADCGTVVHPKNFDNAMRGGAVGGVGLASLERHVYDPQNGLPANTGLYQSKPPTNMDVNIDTKMAATNIPDPQNPTGGRGIGEPTQGASAAALASAISDALDGHLFNTAPTTTDMIIDHLAGNEYSTKSLKTNTF
;
A
#
# COMPACT_ATOMS: atom_id res chain seq x y z
N PRO A 1 -2.47 11.52 32.77
CA PRO A 1 -2.73 10.78 31.53
C PRO A 1 -1.82 11.34 30.45
N GLY A 2 -0.93 10.50 29.90
CA GLY A 2 -0.06 10.91 28.83
C GLY A 2 -0.90 11.39 27.65
N GLN A 3 -0.66 12.61 27.20
CA GLN A 3 -1.24 13.06 25.93
C GLN A 3 -0.63 12.16 24.86
N GLY A 4 -1.50 11.44 24.14
CA GLY A 4 -1.06 10.60 23.03
C GLY A 4 -0.25 11.43 22.04
N GLN A 5 0.80 10.85 21.49
CA GLN A 5 1.54 11.52 20.41
C GLN A 5 0.59 11.68 19.21
N PRO A 6 0.55 12.87 18.58
CA PRO A 6 -0.23 13.02 17.36
C PRO A 6 0.31 12.07 16.29
N PRO A 7 -0.56 11.42 15.52
CA PRO A 7 -0.12 10.53 14.44
C PRO A 7 0.68 11.31 13.40
N GLY A 8 1.69 10.67 12.82
CA GLY A 8 2.34 11.20 11.61
C GLY A 8 1.34 11.17 10.45
N ILE A 9 1.22 12.28 9.73
CA ILE A 9 0.37 12.36 8.53
C ILE A 9 1.26 12.12 7.31
N GLN A 10 0.79 11.29 6.40
CA GLN A 10 1.47 11.07 5.13
C GLN A 10 0.48 11.08 3.99
N VAL A 11 0.94 11.61 2.85
CA VAL A 11 0.16 11.69 1.62
C VAL A 11 0.97 11.05 0.50
N GLY A 12 0.33 10.15 -0.25
CA GLY A 12 0.90 9.50 -1.42
C GLY A 12 0.15 9.85 -2.69
N PHE A 13 0.87 9.93 -3.80
CA PHE A 13 0.35 10.09 -5.15
C PHE A 13 0.95 9.00 -6.02
N CYS A 14 0.12 8.37 -6.83
CA CYS A 14 0.53 7.30 -7.73
C CYS A 14 -0.07 7.55 -9.10
N GLU A 15 0.75 7.43 -10.13
CA GLU A 15 0.32 7.42 -11.54
C GLU A 15 0.59 6.05 -12.11
N ILE A 16 -0.40 5.47 -12.77
CA ILE A 16 -0.31 4.16 -13.41
C ILE A 16 -0.73 4.23 -14.86
N GLU A 17 -0.21 3.33 -15.67
CA GLU A 17 -0.72 3.00 -17.00
C GLU A 17 -1.30 1.59 -16.97
N MET A 18 -2.57 1.43 -17.34
CA MET A 18 -3.28 0.16 -17.29
C MET A 18 -3.62 -0.33 -18.70
N ASP A 19 -3.25 -1.57 -18.98
CA ASP A 19 -3.73 -2.31 -20.14
C ASP A 19 -5.10 -2.92 -19.81
N THR A 20 -6.15 -2.39 -20.40
CA THR A 20 -7.54 -2.83 -20.16
C THR A 20 -7.86 -4.20 -20.75
N ASP A 21 -7.07 -4.70 -21.69
CA ASP A 21 -7.25 -6.03 -22.25
C ASP A 21 -6.73 -7.13 -21.32
N THR A 22 -5.70 -6.82 -20.54
CA THR A 22 -5.06 -7.79 -19.65
C THR A 22 -5.23 -7.47 -18.15
N GLY A 23 -5.69 -6.29 -17.80
CA GLY A 23 -5.79 -5.79 -16.43
C GLY A 23 -4.43 -5.56 -15.77
N LYS A 24 -3.33 -5.65 -16.51
CA LYS A 24 -1.99 -5.35 -16.01
C LYS A 24 -1.77 -3.85 -16.01
N TYR A 25 -0.99 -3.38 -15.06
CA TYR A 25 -0.60 -1.98 -15.00
C TYR A 25 0.85 -1.81 -14.59
N GLU A 26 1.42 -0.69 -14.96
CA GLU A 26 2.76 -0.25 -14.57
C GLU A 26 2.64 1.04 -13.76
N ILE A 27 3.46 1.18 -12.72
CA ILE A 27 3.56 2.42 -11.95
C ILE A 27 4.53 3.34 -12.69
N LEU A 28 4.01 4.46 -13.22
CA LEU A 28 4.80 5.42 -13.98
C LEU A 28 5.49 6.44 -13.09
N ASP A 29 4.79 6.96 -12.09
CA ASP A 29 5.33 7.93 -11.13
C ASP A 29 4.76 7.69 -9.73
N TYR A 30 5.57 8.02 -8.74
CA TYR A 30 5.21 7.85 -7.35
C TYR A 30 5.80 8.98 -6.49
N ALA A 31 4.96 9.70 -5.78
CA ALA A 31 5.40 10.77 -4.92
C ALA A 31 4.78 10.65 -3.52
N MET A 32 5.57 10.90 -2.49
CA MET A 32 5.09 10.90 -1.10
C MET A 32 5.63 12.07 -0.31
N VAL A 33 4.79 12.61 0.55
CA VAL A 33 5.16 13.64 1.52
C VAL A 33 4.80 13.16 2.92
N ALA A 34 5.78 13.22 3.83
CA ALA A 34 5.62 12.79 5.22
C ALA A 34 5.73 13.95 6.20
N ASP A 35 4.83 14.01 7.17
CA ASP A 35 5.05 14.72 8.42
C ASP A 35 5.74 13.77 9.42
N CYS A 36 7.05 13.74 9.36
CA CYS A 36 7.90 12.94 10.25
C CYS A 36 8.57 13.77 11.35
N GLY A 37 8.15 15.02 11.54
CA GLY A 37 8.88 15.94 12.39
C GLY A 37 10.24 16.31 11.78
N THR A 38 11.25 16.49 12.62
CA THR A 38 12.62 16.74 12.17
C THR A 38 13.20 15.55 11.44
N VAL A 39 13.74 15.78 10.25
CA VAL A 39 14.51 14.78 9.50
C VAL A 39 15.91 14.66 10.13
N VAL A 40 16.08 13.69 11.02
CA VAL A 40 17.35 13.48 11.75
C VAL A 40 18.46 12.98 10.83
N HIS A 41 18.12 12.14 9.87
CA HIS A 41 19.09 11.55 8.95
C HIS A 41 18.48 11.43 7.53
N PRO A 42 18.81 12.34 6.59
CA PRO A 42 18.16 12.39 5.27
C PRO A 42 18.22 11.11 4.46
N LYS A 43 19.34 10.41 4.44
CA LYS A 43 19.46 9.13 3.70
C LYS A 43 18.60 8.01 4.31
N ASN A 44 18.55 7.93 5.64
CA ASN A 44 17.69 6.93 6.29
C ASN A 44 16.22 7.29 6.15
N PHE A 45 15.88 8.58 6.14
CA PHE A 45 14.54 9.04 5.82
C PHE A 45 14.12 8.57 4.42
N ASP A 46 14.92 8.84 3.40
CA ASP A 46 14.64 8.43 2.02
C ASP A 46 14.48 6.89 1.91
N ASN A 47 15.40 6.13 2.50
CA ASN A 47 15.31 4.66 2.52
C ASN A 47 14.06 4.15 3.24
N ALA A 48 13.68 4.72 4.37
CA ALA A 48 12.49 4.32 5.11
C ALA A 48 11.22 4.62 4.34
N MET A 49 11.15 5.80 3.69
CA MET A 49 10.04 6.19 2.84
C MET A 49 9.89 5.24 1.64
N ARG A 50 10.98 4.96 0.94
CA ARG A 50 10.98 4.01 -0.21
C ARG A 50 10.59 2.60 0.21
N GLY A 51 11.15 2.11 1.31
CA GLY A 51 10.80 0.79 1.85
C GLY A 51 9.33 0.70 2.24
N GLY A 52 8.78 1.72 2.88
CA GLY A 52 7.36 1.82 3.19
C GLY A 52 6.49 1.88 1.93
N ALA A 53 6.90 2.66 0.92
CA ALA A 53 6.20 2.77 -0.36
C ALA A 53 6.12 1.40 -1.06
N VAL A 54 7.24 0.69 -1.18
CA VAL A 54 7.29 -0.66 -1.77
C VAL A 54 6.40 -1.63 -1.01
N GLY A 55 6.46 -1.62 0.34
CA GLY A 55 5.58 -2.45 1.18
C GLY A 55 4.10 -2.15 0.97
N GLY A 56 3.74 -0.87 0.80
CA GLY A 56 2.35 -0.47 0.52
C GLY A 56 1.86 -0.94 -0.86
N VAL A 57 2.72 -0.88 -1.88
CA VAL A 57 2.43 -1.45 -3.20
C VAL A 57 2.17 -2.96 -3.08
N GLY A 58 3.00 -3.68 -2.31
CA GLY A 58 2.81 -5.11 -2.04
C GLY A 58 1.45 -5.43 -1.44
N LEU A 59 1.08 -4.70 -0.39
CA LEU A 59 -0.23 -4.86 0.26
C LEU A 59 -1.40 -4.56 -0.67
N ALA A 60 -1.27 -3.55 -1.52
CA ALA A 60 -2.35 -3.13 -2.41
C ALA A 60 -2.55 -4.05 -3.62
N SER A 61 -1.49 -4.77 -4.08
CA SER A 61 -1.50 -5.41 -5.39
C SER A 61 -1.03 -6.86 -5.43
N LEU A 62 -0.15 -7.30 -4.54
CA LEU A 62 0.57 -8.58 -4.69
C LEU A 62 0.36 -9.57 -3.53
N GLU A 63 0.39 -9.09 -2.28
CA GLU A 63 0.45 -9.92 -1.08
C GLU A 63 -0.92 -10.47 -0.68
N ARG A 64 -1.39 -11.47 -1.42
CA ARG A 64 -2.69 -12.10 -1.16
C ARG A 64 -2.55 -13.21 -0.12
N HIS A 65 -3.33 -13.12 0.95
CA HIS A 65 -3.49 -14.21 1.90
C HIS A 65 -4.59 -15.17 1.43
N VAL A 66 -4.23 -16.44 1.30
CA VAL A 66 -5.15 -17.52 0.92
C VAL A 66 -5.31 -18.47 2.09
N TYR A 67 -6.55 -18.69 2.50
CA TYR A 67 -6.90 -19.60 3.58
C TYR A 67 -7.75 -20.74 3.08
N ASP A 68 -7.52 -21.95 3.62
CA ASP A 68 -8.42 -23.07 3.42
C ASP A 68 -9.76 -22.76 4.12
N PRO A 69 -10.88 -22.74 3.38
CA PRO A 69 -12.18 -22.39 3.97
C PRO A 69 -12.74 -23.46 4.93
N GLN A 70 -12.18 -24.68 4.95
CA GLN A 70 -12.63 -25.76 5.82
C GLN A 70 -12.02 -25.68 7.21
N ASN A 71 -10.75 -25.31 7.31
CA ASN A 71 -9.99 -25.35 8.57
C ASN A 71 -9.33 -24.03 8.96
N GLY A 72 -9.36 -23.02 8.08
CA GLY A 72 -8.78 -21.70 8.33
C GLY A 72 -7.24 -21.66 8.31
N LEU A 73 -6.60 -22.74 7.84
CA LEU A 73 -5.13 -22.74 7.73
C LEU A 73 -4.67 -21.95 6.50
N PRO A 74 -3.56 -21.19 6.62
CA PRO A 74 -3.01 -20.49 5.48
C PRO A 74 -2.47 -21.48 4.43
N ALA A 75 -2.90 -21.27 3.18
CA ALA A 75 -2.51 -22.11 2.05
C ALA A 75 -1.23 -21.63 1.35
N ASN A 76 -0.85 -20.35 1.57
CA ASN A 76 0.35 -19.73 0.99
C ASN A 76 1.28 -19.21 2.09
N THR A 77 2.02 -20.11 2.71
CA THR A 77 2.85 -19.81 3.89
C THR A 77 4.27 -19.33 3.56
N GLY A 78 4.73 -19.52 2.32
CA GLY A 78 6.08 -19.12 1.89
C GLY A 78 6.12 -17.75 1.24
N LEU A 79 7.25 -17.03 1.35
CA LEU A 79 7.43 -15.73 0.71
C LEU A 79 7.26 -15.76 -0.82
N TYR A 80 7.61 -16.86 -1.46
CA TYR A 80 7.40 -17.06 -2.90
C TYR A 80 5.90 -17.10 -3.25
N GLN A 81 5.07 -17.65 -2.39
CA GLN A 81 3.63 -17.81 -2.61
C GLN A 81 2.84 -16.54 -2.19
N SER A 82 3.27 -15.86 -1.13
CA SER A 82 2.66 -14.59 -0.71
C SER A 82 3.14 -13.40 -1.52
N LYS A 83 4.21 -13.56 -2.31
CA LYS A 83 4.70 -12.60 -3.30
C LYS A 83 4.93 -11.18 -2.76
N PRO A 84 5.81 -10.98 -1.75
CA PRO A 84 6.24 -9.62 -1.43
C PRO A 84 6.90 -8.96 -2.65
N PRO A 85 6.77 -7.64 -2.84
CA PRO A 85 7.29 -6.96 -4.01
C PRO A 85 8.81 -7.06 -4.08
N THR A 86 9.30 -7.12 -5.32
CA THR A 86 10.73 -7.09 -5.63
C THR A 86 11.08 -5.78 -6.34
N ASN A 87 12.36 -5.54 -6.57
CA ASN A 87 12.82 -4.37 -7.34
C ASN A 87 12.30 -4.34 -8.78
N MET A 88 11.76 -5.46 -9.28
CA MET A 88 11.16 -5.54 -10.62
C MET A 88 9.68 -5.15 -10.62
N ASP A 89 9.04 -5.13 -9.48
CA ASP A 89 7.60 -4.85 -9.35
C ASP A 89 7.32 -3.36 -9.08
N VAL A 90 8.34 -2.60 -8.66
CA VAL A 90 8.18 -1.17 -8.29
C VAL A 90 9.31 -0.35 -8.89
N ASN A 91 8.95 0.72 -9.61
CA ASN A 91 9.93 1.70 -10.05
C ASN A 91 10.46 2.48 -8.84
N ILE A 92 11.79 2.52 -8.68
CA ILE A 92 12.46 3.08 -7.50
C ILE A 92 12.63 4.61 -7.57
N ASP A 93 12.38 5.24 -8.72
CA ASP A 93 12.48 6.70 -8.89
C ASP A 93 11.31 7.47 -8.26
N THR A 94 10.99 7.05 -7.04
CA THR A 94 9.93 7.68 -6.25
C THR A 94 10.41 9.01 -5.66
N LYS A 95 9.56 10.04 -5.75
CA LYS A 95 9.82 11.37 -5.19
C LYS A 95 9.39 11.40 -3.73
N MET A 96 10.34 11.62 -2.82
CA MET A 96 10.07 11.65 -1.38
C MET A 96 10.39 13.01 -0.79
N ALA A 97 9.48 13.55 0.02
CA ALA A 97 9.65 14.81 0.72
C ALA A 97 9.16 14.72 2.16
N ALA A 98 9.67 15.63 3.01
CA ALA A 98 9.22 15.80 4.38
C ALA A 98 8.79 17.26 4.61
N THR A 99 7.80 17.44 5.49
CA THR A 99 7.45 18.79 5.98
C THR A 99 8.56 19.39 6.82
N ASN A 100 9.35 18.55 7.49
CA ASN A 100 10.46 18.90 8.37
C ASN A 100 10.07 19.93 9.47
N ILE A 101 8.85 19.78 10.00
CA ILE A 101 8.31 20.59 11.10
C ILE A 101 8.55 19.84 12.41
N PRO A 102 9.41 20.33 13.32
CA PRO A 102 9.74 19.63 14.56
C PRO A 102 8.52 19.30 15.42
N ASP A 103 8.48 18.09 15.96
CA ASP A 103 7.49 17.71 16.97
C ASP A 103 7.88 18.30 18.33
N PRO A 104 7.06 19.18 18.92
CA PRO A 104 7.37 19.80 20.20
C PRO A 104 7.33 18.84 21.38
N GLN A 105 6.76 17.65 21.23
CA GLN A 105 6.66 16.64 22.29
C GLN A 105 7.87 15.70 22.34
N ASN A 106 8.73 15.74 21.32
CA ASN A 106 9.92 14.89 21.25
C ASN A 106 11.19 15.76 21.30
N PRO A 107 12.15 15.49 22.21
CA PRO A 107 13.41 16.25 22.29
C PRO A 107 14.20 16.30 20.99
N THR A 108 14.10 15.30 20.13
CA THR A 108 14.72 15.31 18.79
C THR A 108 13.84 15.96 17.73
N GLY A 109 12.60 16.27 18.06
CA GLY A 109 11.60 16.75 17.11
C GLY A 109 11.13 15.75 16.06
N GLY A 110 11.58 14.50 16.13
CA GLY A 110 11.27 13.47 15.11
C GLY A 110 10.02 12.67 15.44
N ARG A 111 9.40 12.08 14.40
CA ARG A 111 8.28 11.12 14.46
C ARG A 111 8.60 9.88 13.65
N GLY A 112 7.86 8.79 13.88
CA GLY A 112 7.94 7.58 13.06
C GLY A 112 7.44 7.80 11.63
N ILE A 113 8.06 7.14 10.65
CA ILE A 113 7.74 7.30 9.21
C ILE A 113 7.51 6.00 8.45
N GLY A 114 7.94 4.85 8.94
CA GLY A 114 7.90 3.59 8.19
C GLY A 114 6.48 3.12 7.89
N GLU A 115 5.74 2.75 8.92
CA GLU A 115 4.38 2.20 8.78
C GLU A 115 3.36 3.17 8.19
N PRO A 116 3.33 4.47 8.57
CA PRO A 116 2.43 5.42 7.93
C PRO A 116 2.67 5.56 6.42
N THR A 117 3.93 5.44 5.97
CA THR A 117 4.29 5.44 4.55
C THR A 117 3.65 4.27 3.82
N GLN A 118 3.68 3.09 4.43
CA GLN A 118 3.08 1.88 3.86
C GLN A 118 1.56 2.04 3.64
N GLY A 119 0.85 2.57 4.63
CA GLY A 119 -0.59 2.83 4.52
C GLY A 119 -0.93 3.86 3.44
N ALA A 120 -0.22 4.99 3.40
CA ALA A 120 -0.43 6.04 2.40
C ALA A 120 -0.10 5.54 0.97
N SER A 121 0.91 4.69 0.84
CA SER A 121 1.29 4.07 -0.42
C SER A 121 0.21 3.12 -0.94
N ALA A 122 -0.29 2.24 -0.09
CA ALA A 122 -1.36 1.32 -0.48
C ALA A 122 -2.62 2.09 -0.93
N ALA A 123 -2.99 3.14 -0.21
CA ALA A 123 -4.13 3.98 -0.56
C ALA A 123 -3.94 4.73 -1.89
N ALA A 124 -2.73 5.25 -2.15
CA ALA A 124 -2.42 5.95 -3.40
C ALA A 124 -2.55 5.01 -4.61
N LEU A 125 -2.01 3.79 -4.54
CA LEU A 125 -2.13 2.81 -5.61
C LEU A 125 -3.58 2.36 -5.81
N ALA A 126 -4.31 2.06 -4.73
CA ALA A 126 -5.72 1.70 -4.82
C ALA A 126 -6.57 2.81 -5.45
N SER A 127 -6.26 4.08 -5.15
CA SER A 127 -6.93 5.23 -5.75
C SER A 127 -6.60 5.36 -7.25
N ALA A 128 -5.34 5.14 -7.64
CA ALA A 128 -4.94 5.18 -9.05
C ALA A 128 -5.61 4.06 -9.86
N ILE A 129 -5.73 2.85 -9.30
CA ILE A 129 -6.45 1.74 -9.93
C ILE A 129 -7.94 2.11 -10.08
N SER A 130 -8.55 2.68 -9.04
CA SER A 130 -9.94 3.14 -9.09
C SER A 130 -10.15 4.20 -10.17
N ASP A 131 -9.25 5.18 -10.28
CA ASP A 131 -9.32 6.25 -11.28
C ASP A 131 -9.23 5.69 -12.71
N ALA A 132 -8.32 4.73 -12.94
CA ALA A 132 -8.19 4.03 -14.21
C ALA A 132 -9.43 3.19 -14.60
N LEU A 133 -10.31 2.90 -13.65
CA LEU A 133 -11.54 2.11 -13.81
C LEU A 133 -12.81 2.96 -13.60
N ASP A 134 -12.79 4.20 -14.06
CA ASP A 134 -13.92 5.14 -13.99
C ASP A 134 -14.50 5.34 -12.57
N GLY A 135 -13.65 5.27 -11.55
CA GLY A 135 -14.00 5.45 -10.14
C GLY A 135 -14.48 4.18 -9.43
N HIS A 136 -14.30 3.00 -10.02
CA HIS A 136 -14.65 1.74 -9.35
C HIS A 136 -13.72 1.46 -8.18
N LEU A 137 -14.29 1.29 -6.98
CA LEU A 137 -13.54 0.98 -5.76
C LEU A 137 -13.67 -0.50 -5.42
N PHE A 138 -12.54 -1.19 -5.41
CA PHE A 138 -12.46 -2.51 -4.78
C PHE A 138 -12.42 -2.35 -3.25
N ASN A 139 -13.26 -3.08 -2.55
CA ASN A 139 -13.36 -3.06 -1.09
C ASN A 139 -12.44 -4.09 -0.40
N THR A 140 -11.55 -4.71 -1.14
CA THR A 140 -10.59 -5.72 -0.66
C THR A 140 -9.21 -5.45 -1.23
N ALA A 141 -8.18 -5.75 -0.45
CA ALA A 141 -6.78 -5.74 -0.87
C ALA A 141 -6.16 -7.14 -0.68
N PRO A 142 -5.23 -7.50 -1.54
CA PRO A 142 -4.74 -6.78 -2.72
C PRO A 142 -5.76 -6.77 -3.86
N THR A 143 -5.75 -5.71 -4.67
CA THR A 143 -6.48 -5.67 -5.95
C THR A 143 -5.65 -6.37 -7.00
N THR A 144 -6.05 -7.58 -7.36
CA THR A 144 -5.32 -8.44 -8.29
C THR A 144 -5.85 -8.31 -9.72
N THR A 145 -5.05 -8.72 -10.70
CA THR A 145 -5.38 -8.62 -12.13
C THR A 145 -6.69 -9.35 -12.50
N ASP A 146 -6.98 -10.47 -11.86
CA ASP A 146 -8.24 -11.20 -12.04
C ASP A 146 -9.46 -10.36 -11.63
N MET A 147 -9.36 -9.61 -10.54
CA MET A 147 -10.42 -8.70 -10.09
C MET A 147 -10.66 -7.55 -11.09
N ILE A 148 -9.58 -7.00 -11.63
CA ILE A 148 -9.64 -5.92 -12.63
C ILE A 148 -10.31 -6.43 -13.91
N ILE A 149 -9.92 -7.58 -14.41
CA ILE A 149 -10.50 -8.19 -15.62
C ILE A 149 -11.96 -8.56 -15.42
N ASP A 150 -12.33 -9.13 -14.27
CA ASP A 150 -13.73 -9.44 -13.98
C ASP A 150 -14.59 -8.16 -13.99
N HIS A 151 -14.09 -7.07 -13.41
CA HIS A 151 -14.78 -5.78 -13.46
C HIS A 151 -14.94 -5.26 -14.89
N LEU A 152 -13.85 -5.25 -15.69
CA LEU A 152 -13.87 -4.79 -17.09
C LEU A 152 -14.78 -5.66 -17.97
N ALA A 153 -14.91 -6.95 -17.67
CA ALA A 153 -15.85 -7.85 -18.34
C ALA A 153 -17.31 -7.71 -17.89
N GLY A 154 -17.58 -6.84 -16.91
CA GLY A 154 -18.92 -6.66 -16.33
C GLY A 154 -19.35 -7.81 -15.40
N ASN A 155 -18.42 -8.61 -14.91
CA ASN A 155 -18.67 -9.66 -13.94
C ASN A 155 -18.72 -9.06 -12.52
N GLU A 156 -19.58 -9.61 -11.67
CA GLU A 156 -19.53 -9.29 -10.23
C GLU A 156 -18.41 -10.07 -9.56
N TYR A 157 -17.37 -9.37 -9.11
CA TYR A 157 -16.38 -9.95 -8.22
C TYR A 157 -16.92 -9.99 -6.79
N SER A 158 -17.26 -11.19 -6.33
CA SER A 158 -17.78 -11.39 -4.98
C SER A 158 -16.71 -11.97 -4.07
N THR A 159 -16.08 -11.14 -3.25
CA THR A 159 -15.34 -11.63 -2.08
C THR A 159 -16.35 -12.03 -1.00
N LYS A 160 -16.56 -13.33 -0.85
CA LYS A 160 -17.27 -13.83 0.32
C LYS A 160 -16.30 -13.87 1.50
N SER A 161 -16.60 -13.10 2.56
CA SER A 161 -15.89 -13.29 3.82
C SER A 161 -16.00 -14.76 4.26
N LEU A 162 -14.89 -15.31 4.77
CA LEU A 162 -14.92 -16.62 5.41
C LEU A 162 -15.98 -16.57 6.50
N LYS A 163 -16.96 -17.49 6.46
CA LYS A 163 -17.87 -17.69 7.56
C LYS A 163 -17.04 -18.28 8.70
N THR A 164 -16.75 -17.49 9.71
CA THR A 164 -16.21 -18.01 10.95
C THR A 164 -17.26 -18.93 11.56
N ASN A 165 -16.88 -20.19 11.81
CA ASN A 165 -17.69 -21.06 12.65
C ASN A 165 -17.63 -20.46 14.06
N THR A 166 -18.62 -19.65 14.39
CA THR A 166 -18.91 -19.32 15.78
C THR A 166 -19.59 -20.52 16.39
N PHE A 167 -18.88 -21.22 17.28
CA PHE A 167 -19.48 -22.21 18.17
C PHE A 167 -20.36 -21.52 19.20
#